data_8df6cbacec68a7281445bf66648a2c62
#
_entry.id   8df6cbacec68a7281445bf66648a2c62
#
_cell.length_a   1.000
_cell.length_b   1.000
_cell.length_c   1.000
_cell.angle_alpha   90.00
_cell.angle_beta   90.00
_cell.angle_gamma   90.00
#
_symmetry.space_group_name_H-M   'P 1'
#
loop_
_entity.id
_entity.type
_entity.pdbx_description
1 polymer ?
#
loop_
_entity_poly.entity_id
_entity_poly.type
_entity_poly.pdbx_seq_one_letter_code
_entity_poly.pdbx_strand_id
1 'polypeptide(L)'
;MKYRLSTTAVTETDRAEKIANPGFGKYYTDHMVICEWNEATGWDEPELIPYGPLSLDPATAVFHYGQEIFEGMKAYRQPDGGISLFRPDANAIRFARSANRLALPEMPIDLFIKTVEELVKTDAGWVPGKIGEALYLRPFMIATEVGLGVRPSNKATYLLIATPVGAYFDPSKAVSVWISTEYVRAAQGGTGEAKCGGNYAASLVAQKAAAAQGCDQVVWIDAQERKWVEEMGGMNLYFVRGKGADATVVTPKLTGTLLPGITRDSILSVAKDLGYKTSEEMISIDDWRDGVASGEITEIFACGTAAVVSPVGQAKSTMGTWVTGDGQPGVITMQIRNTLLGIQHGTIADTHNWLHKVL
;
A
#
# COMPACT_ATOMS: atom_id res chain seq x y z
N MET A 1 13.25 -24.00 2.77
CA MET A 1 13.29 -22.91 3.78
C MET A 1 13.82 -23.44 5.08
N LYS A 2 14.77 -22.78 5.70
CA LYS A 2 15.31 -23.15 7.01
C LYS A 2 14.51 -22.46 8.11
N TYR A 3 14.47 -23.05 9.30
CA TYR A 3 13.68 -22.54 10.43
C TYR A 3 14.56 -22.44 11.69
N ARG A 4 14.54 -21.27 12.30
CA ARG A 4 15.10 -21.01 13.62
C ARG A 4 14.02 -20.27 14.42
N LEU A 5 13.21 -21.04 15.13
CA LEU A 5 12.07 -20.47 15.87
C LEU A 5 12.53 -19.70 17.12
N SER A 6 11.74 -18.70 17.49
CA SER A 6 11.96 -17.89 18.69
C SER A 6 11.78 -18.76 19.94
N THR A 7 12.74 -18.69 20.85
CA THR A 7 12.65 -19.30 22.19
C THR A 7 12.00 -18.36 23.21
N THR A 8 11.75 -17.11 22.82
CA THR A 8 11.15 -16.02 23.63
C THR A 8 9.94 -15.43 22.95
N ALA A 9 9.13 -16.27 22.29
CA ALA A 9 7.89 -15.84 21.63
C ALA A 9 6.94 -15.19 22.65
N VAL A 10 6.21 -14.19 22.19
CA VAL A 10 5.22 -13.45 23.00
C VAL A 10 4.15 -14.41 23.50
N THR A 11 3.80 -14.33 24.78
CA THR A 11 2.74 -15.16 25.37
C THR A 11 1.39 -14.91 24.70
N GLU A 12 0.49 -15.88 24.77
CA GLU A 12 -0.85 -15.73 24.19
C GLU A 12 -1.62 -14.53 24.79
N THR A 13 -1.48 -14.31 26.09
CA THR A 13 -2.09 -13.18 26.79
C THR A 13 -1.54 -11.85 26.30
N ASP A 14 -0.22 -11.68 26.27
CA ASP A 14 0.41 -10.44 25.82
C ASP A 14 0.14 -10.16 24.32
N ARG A 15 0.04 -11.22 23.52
CA ARG A 15 -0.31 -11.12 22.11
C ARG A 15 -1.73 -10.64 21.93
N ALA A 16 -2.68 -11.20 22.71
CA ALA A 16 -4.09 -10.78 22.69
C ALA A 16 -4.25 -9.30 23.06
N GLU A 17 -3.51 -8.82 24.07
CA GLU A 17 -3.52 -7.39 24.46
C GLU A 17 -2.99 -6.49 23.32
N LYS A 18 -1.92 -6.88 22.65
CA LYS A 18 -1.37 -6.14 21.51
C LYS A 18 -2.31 -6.10 20.32
N ILE A 19 -2.99 -7.22 20.04
CA ILE A 19 -3.98 -7.33 18.94
C ILE A 19 -5.25 -6.54 19.26
N ALA A 20 -5.65 -6.41 20.54
CA ALA A 20 -6.82 -5.65 20.94
C ALA A 20 -6.73 -4.16 20.56
N ASN A 21 -5.52 -3.58 20.50
CA ASN A 21 -5.26 -2.21 20.05
C ASN A 21 -3.95 -2.13 19.25
N PRO A 22 -3.94 -2.67 18.04
CA PRO A 22 -2.70 -2.93 17.32
C PRO A 22 -2.03 -1.66 16.79
N GLY A 23 -2.79 -0.61 16.49
CA GLY A 23 -2.26 0.57 15.78
C GLY A 23 -1.80 0.21 14.37
N PHE A 24 -0.75 0.87 13.88
CA PHE A 24 -0.08 0.54 12.61
C PHE A 24 1.44 0.54 12.83
N GLY A 25 2.11 -0.61 12.65
CA GLY A 25 3.55 -0.74 12.83
C GLY A 25 4.06 -0.56 14.26
N LYS A 26 3.19 -0.72 15.26
CA LYS A 26 3.51 -0.55 16.69
C LYS A 26 4.10 -1.82 17.32
N TYR A 27 3.58 -2.96 16.91
CA TYR A 27 4.02 -4.28 17.37
C TYR A 27 4.39 -5.14 16.18
N TYR A 28 5.38 -5.99 16.33
CA TYR A 28 5.81 -6.94 15.32
C TYR A 28 5.57 -8.36 15.80
N THR A 29 5.44 -9.31 14.87
CA THR A 29 5.28 -10.73 15.18
C THR A 29 6.58 -11.32 15.71
N ASP A 30 6.55 -12.59 16.15
CA ASP A 30 7.69 -13.24 16.79
C ASP A 30 8.82 -13.58 15.80
N HIS A 31 8.51 -13.65 14.51
CA HIS A 31 9.46 -14.08 13.49
C HIS A 31 9.54 -13.10 12.32
N MET A 32 10.59 -13.24 11.55
CA MET A 32 10.79 -12.60 10.24
C MET A 32 11.46 -13.58 9.27
N VAL A 33 11.39 -13.29 7.97
CA VAL A 33 12.13 -14.05 6.97
C VAL A 33 13.30 -13.22 6.47
N ILE A 34 14.43 -13.86 6.23
CA ILE A 34 15.61 -13.31 5.58
C ILE A 34 16.04 -14.23 4.42
N CYS A 35 16.46 -13.64 3.31
CA CYS A 35 17.02 -14.35 2.18
C CYS A 35 18.08 -13.51 1.50
N GLU A 36 19.30 -14.02 1.42
CA GLU A 36 20.43 -13.33 0.78
C GLU A 36 20.45 -13.62 -0.72
N TRP A 37 20.94 -12.65 -1.46
CA TRP A 37 21.24 -12.78 -2.88
C TRP A 37 22.66 -12.29 -3.18
N ASN A 38 23.34 -13.01 -4.05
CA ASN A 38 24.64 -12.63 -4.57
C ASN A 38 24.68 -12.85 -6.10
N GLU A 39 25.24 -11.91 -6.84
CA GLU A 39 25.32 -11.98 -8.31
C GLU A 39 25.95 -13.28 -8.82
N ALA A 40 26.95 -13.82 -8.11
CA ALA A 40 27.66 -15.02 -8.52
C ALA A 40 26.89 -16.33 -8.26
N THR A 41 26.00 -16.36 -7.22
CA THR A 41 25.33 -17.60 -6.74
C THR A 41 23.81 -17.55 -6.86
N GLY A 42 23.23 -16.37 -7.07
CA GLY A 42 21.79 -16.17 -7.06
C GLY A 42 21.21 -16.09 -5.65
N TRP A 43 19.95 -16.45 -5.50
CA TRP A 43 19.22 -16.48 -4.23
C TRP A 43 19.62 -17.68 -3.39
N ASP A 44 19.91 -17.42 -2.13
CA ASP A 44 20.10 -18.48 -1.14
C ASP A 44 18.77 -19.12 -0.72
N GLU A 45 18.83 -20.15 0.11
CA GLU A 45 17.65 -20.71 0.74
C GLU A 45 17.13 -19.74 1.82
N PRO A 46 15.84 -19.26 1.77
CA PRO A 46 15.29 -18.39 2.79
C PRO A 46 15.32 -19.01 4.17
N GLU A 47 15.49 -18.17 5.18
CA GLU A 47 15.44 -18.55 6.59
C GLU A 47 14.33 -17.81 7.32
N LEU A 48 13.50 -18.53 8.07
CA LEU A 48 12.59 -17.98 9.05
C LEU A 48 13.30 -17.94 10.40
N ILE A 49 13.46 -16.73 10.95
CA ILE A 49 14.25 -16.46 12.14
C ILE A 49 13.46 -15.62 13.14
N PRO A 50 13.86 -15.55 14.44
CA PRO A 50 13.27 -14.61 15.38
C PRO A 50 13.35 -13.18 14.86
N TYR A 51 12.28 -12.40 15.05
CA TYR A 51 12.29 -10.97 14.75
C TYR A 51 13.36 -10.25 15.61
N GLY A 52 14.16 -9.42 14.98
CA GLY A 52 15.23 -8.69 15.67
C GLY A 52 15.94 -7.68 14.77
N PRO A 53 16.91 -6.95 15.35
CA PRO A 53 17.69 -5.96 14.62
C PRO A 53 18.60 -6.60 13.57
N LEU A 54 18.89 -5.83 12.51
CA LEU A 54 19.92 -6.17 11.51
C LEU A 54 21.24 -5.55 11.89
N SER A 55 22.35 -6.27 11.68
CA SER A 55 23.69 -5.73 11.79
C SER A 55 24.24 -5.48 10.40
N LEU A 56 24.46 -4.23 10.04
CA LEU A 56 24.97 -3.81 8.74
C LEU A 56 26.21 -2.93 8.90
N ASP A 57 27.17 -3.06 7.97
CA ASP A 57 28.33 -2.19 7.90
C ASP A 57 27.87 -0.75 7.56
N PRO A 58 28.45 0.30 8.17
CA PRO A 58 28.11 1.69 7.84
C PRO A 58 28.32 2.07 6.37
N ALA A 59 29.19 1.37 5.65
CA ALA A 59 29.39 1.58 4.20
C ALA A 59 28.45 0.76 3.31
N THR A 60 27.40 0.15 3.89
CA THR A 60 26.40 -0.60 3.12
C THR A 60 25.68 0.32 2.15
N ALA A 61 25.60 -0.06 0.88
CA ALA A 61 25.13 0.77 -0.25
C ALA A 61 23.74 1.39 -0.02
N VAL A 62 22.82 0.68 0.63
CA VAL A 62 21.45 1.19 0.89
C VAL A 62 21.46 2.48 1.70
N PHE A 63 22.38 2.67 2.64
CA PHE A 63 22.44 3.87 3.49
C PHE A 63 22.82 5.14 2.71
N HIS A 64 23.53 4.98 1.59
CA HIS A 64 24.09 6.09 0.82
C HIS A 64 23.28 6.40 -0.44
N TYR A 65 22.72 5.37 -1.07
CA TYR A 65 22.09 5.51 -2.40
C TYR A 65 20.62 5.13 -2.43
N GLY A 66 20.06 4.67 -1.28
CA GLY A 66 18.65 4.32 -1.19
C GLY A 66 18.21 3.25 -2.19
N GLN A 67 19.11 2.34 -2.59
CA GLN A 67 18.78 1.23 -3.48
C GLN A 67 18.02 0.17 -2.68
N GLU A 68 16.71 0.36 -2.57
CA GLU A 68 15.80 -0.49 -1.83
C GLU A 68 14.39 -0.44 -2.41
N ILE A 69 13.62 -1.49 -2.19
CA ILE A 69 12.22 -1.61 -2.56
C ILE A 69 11.43 -2.26 -1.44
N PHE A 70 10.12 -2.05 -1.44
CA PHE A 70 9.26 -2.71 -0.47
C PHE A 70 7.88 -3.02 -1.03
N GLU A 71 7.15 -3.88 -0.35
CA GLU A 71 5.77 -4.22 -0.61
C GLU A 71 4.90 -4.04 0.64
N GLY A 72 3.61 -4.07 0.44
CA GLY A 72 2.63 -4.10 1.51
C GLY A 72 1.43 -4.93 1.10
N MET A 73 1.17 -5.98 1.85
CA MET A 73 0.04 -6.87 1.67
C MET A 73 -0.53 -7.27 3.02
N LYS A 74 -1.66 -7.96 3.04
CA LYS A 74 -2.34 -8.33 4.28
C LYS A 74 -2.79 -9.78 4.27
N ALA A 75 -2.72 -10.41 5.45
CA ALA A 75 -3.37 -11.67 5.73
C ALA A 75 -4.62 -11.43 6.60
N TYR A 76 -5.71 -12.08 6.24
CA TYR A 76 -7.03 -11.88 6.82
C TYR A 76 -7.55 -13.18 7.44
N ARG A 77 -8.11 -13.08 8.65
CA ARG A 77 -8.85 -14.18 9.29
C ARG A 77 -10.15 -14.38 8.54
N GLN A 78 -10.42 -15.63 8.16
CA GLN A 78 -11.62 -16.03 7.45
C GLN A 78 -12.72 -16.49 8.43
N PRO A 79 -14.00 -16.52 8.04
CA PRO A 79 -15.11 -16.94 8.92
C PRO A 79 -14.99 -18.38 9.43
N ASP A 80 -14.35 -19.27 8.69
CA ASP A 80 -14.07 -20.65 9.07
C ASP A 80 -12.87 -20.80 10.02
N GLY A 81 -12.25 -19.69 10.41
CA GLY A 81 -11.03 -19.67 11.22
C GLY A 81 -9.74 -19.78 10.43
N GLY A 82 -9.81 -20.03 9.14
CA GLY A 82 -8.67 -20.05 8.22
C GLY A 82 -8.01 -18.69 8.06
N ILE A 83 -6.95 -18.64 7.26
CA ILE A 83 -6.24 -17.41 6.92
C ILE A 83 -6.01 -17.37 5.42
N SER A 84 -6.33 -16.24 4.81
CA SER A 84 -6.08 -15.99 3.38
C SER A 84 -5.29 -14.71 3.17
N LEU A 85 -4.45 -14.70 2.12
CA LEU A 85 -3.81 -13.52 1.56
C LEU A 85 -4.71 -12.96 0.46
N PHE A 86 -4.64 -11.66 0.23
CA PHE A 86 -5.36 -11.01 -0.86
C PHE A 86 -4.40 -10.67 -2.00
N ARG A 87 -4.53 -11.34 -3.15
CA ARG A 87 -3.75 -11.13 -4.40
C ARG A 87 -2.23 -11.14 -4.20
N PRO A 88 -1.65 -12.14 -3.51
CA PRO A 88 -0.21 -12.17 -3.23
C PRO A 88 0.66 -12.24 -4.50
N ASP A 89 0.16 -12.88 -5.55
CA ASP A 89 0.78 -12.96 -6.88
C ASP A 89 0.97 -11.58 -7.50
N ALA A 90 -0.04 -10.70 -7.43
CA ALA A 90 0.06 -9.33 -7.92
C ALA A 90 1.11 -8.52 -7.14
N ASN A 91 1.23 -8.74 -5.82
CA ASN A 91 2.30 -8.14 -5.01
C ASN A 91 3.68 -8.65 -5.42
N ALA A 92 3.84 -9.96 -5.62
CA ALA A 92 5.10 -10.57 -6.06
C ALA A 92 5.56 -10.03 -7.42
N ILE A 93 4.64 -9.92 -8.39
CA ILE A 93 4.91 -9.35 -9.72
C ILE A 93 5.32 -7.87 -9.59
N ARG A 94 4.64 -7.07 -8.75
CA ARG A 94 4.99 -5.67 -8.56
C ARG A 94 6.32 -5.51 -7.82
N PHE A 95 6.64 -6.40 -6.89
CA PHE A 95 7.94 -6.43 -6.21
C PHE A 95 9.08 -6.68 -7.22
N ALA A 96 8.93 -7.66 -8.12
CA ALA A 96 9.88 -7.94 -9.19
C ALA A 96 10.05 -6.72 -10.14
N ARG A 97 8.95 -6.07 -10.55
CA ARG A 97 8.99 -4.84 -11.36
C ARG A 97 9.73 -3.70 -10.66
N SER A 98 9.50 -3.52 -9.35
CA SER A 98 10.21 -2.51 -8.55
C SER A 98 11.69 -2.84 -8.44
N ALA A 99 12.05 -4.12 -8.27
CA ALA A 99 13.44 -4.59 -8.25
C ALA A 99 14.14 -4.28 -9.56
N ASN A 100 13.55 -4.64 -10.69
CA ASN A 100 14.07 -4.35 -12.03
C ASN A 100 14.32 -2.84 -12.22
N ARG A 101 13.33 -1.99 -11.82
CA ARG A 101 13.46 -0.53 -11.95
C ARG A 101 14.62 0.05 -11.14
N LEU A 102 14.95 -0.53 -9.98
CA LEU A 102 16.03 -0.10 -9.10
C LEU A 102 17.33 -0.87 -9.32
N ALA A 103 17.42 -1.68 -10.40
CA ALA A 103 18.57 -2.56 -10.66
C ALA A 103 18.92 -3.45 -9.44
N LEU A 104 17.88 -3.95 -8.76
CA LEU A 104 17.96 -5.01 -7.76
C LEU A 104 17.59 -6.36 -8.39
N PRO A 105 18.00 -7.49 -7.80
CA PRO A 105 17.62 -8.82 -8.30
C PRO A 105 16.11 -9.06 -8.20
N GLU A 106 15.52 -9.59 -9.27
CA GLU A 106 14.14 -10.04 -9.21
C GLU A 106 14.03 -11.32 -8.38
N MET A 107 13.16 -11.30 -7.37
CA MET A 107 12.87 -12.50 -6.58
C MET A 107 11.85 -13.35 -7.34
N PRO A 108 12.06 -14.68 -7.50
CA PRO A 108 11.08 -15.56 -8.11
C PRO A 108 9.72 -15.47 -7.40
N ILE A 109 8.64 -15.40 -8.16
CA ILE A 109 7.27 -15.22 -7.63
C ILE A 109 6.92 -16.32 -6.61
N ASP A 110 7.19 -17.59 -6.96
CA ASP A 110 6.89 -18.73 -6.08
C ASP A 110 7.70 -18.66 -4.78
N LEU A 111 8.96 -18.18 -4.85
CA LEU A 111 9.80 -18.01 -3.68
C LEU A 111 9.25 -16.90 -2.77
N PHE A 112 8.84 -15.77 -3.35
CA PHE A 112 8.21 -14.67 -2.62
C PHE A 112 6.93 -15.18 -1.89
N ILE A 113 6.01 -15.83 -2.61
CA ILE A 113 4.76 -16.35 -2.04
C ILE A 113 5.04 -17.35 -0.93
N LYS A 114 5.96 -18.29 -1.14
CA LYS A 114 6.37 -19.27 -0.13
C LYS A 114 6.87 -18.60 1.15
N THR A 115 7.68 -17.56 1.06
CA THR A 115 8.17 -16.85 2.27
C THR A 115 7.03 -16.20 3.05
N VAL A 116 6.05 -15.64 2.34
CA VAL A 116 4.87 -15.01 2.95
C VAL A 116 3.99 -16.04 3.64
N GLU A 117 3.70 -17.16 2.96
CA GLU A 117 2.92 -18.26 3.54
C GLU A 117 3.55 -18.80 4.83
N GLU A 118 4.86 -19.07 4.81
CA GLU A 118 5.55 -19.69 5.95
C GLU A 118 5.60 -18.75 7.16
N LEU A 119 5.79 -17.44 6.95
CA LEU A 119 5.69 -16.48 8.04
C LEU A 119 4.28 -16.42 8.62
N VAL A 120 3.26 -16.36 7.76
CA VAL A 120 1.85 -16.30 8.20
C VAL A 120 1.44 -17.59 8.92
N LYS A 121 1.85 -18.77 8.44
CA LYS A 121 1.60 -20.06 9.11
C LYS A 121 2.25 -20.10 10.50
N THR A 122 3.52 -19.68 10.59
CA THR A 122 4.26 -19.70 11.85
C THR A 122 3.68 -18.72 12.87
N ASP A 123 3.33 -17.52 12.44
CA ASP A 123 2.82 -16.45 13.30
C ASP A 123 1.29 -16.28 13.21
N ALA A 124 0.56 -17.35 12.87
CA ALA A 124 -0.90 -17.33 12.64
C ALA A 124 -1.71 -16.76 13.83
N GLY A 125 -1.21 -16.92 15.05
CA GLY A 125 -1.82 -16.34 16.25
C GLY A 125 -1.82 -14.82 16.29
N TRP A 126 -1.03 -14.14 15.45
CA TRP A 126 -0.97 -12.69 15.34
C TRP A 126 -1.99 -12.10 14.35
N VAL A 127 -2.70 -12.94 13.58
CA VAL A 127 -3.71 -12.47 12.62
C VAL A 127 -4.98 -12.08 13.36
N PRO A 128 -5.37 -10.78 13.38
CA PRO A 128 -6.57 -10.32 14.06
C PRO A 128 -7.85 -10.91 13.45
N GLY A 129 -8.91 -11.01 14.24
CA GLY A 129 -10.18 -11.61 13.80
C GLY A 129 -11.30 -10.63 13.48
N LYS A 130 -11.15 -9.32 13.77
CA LYS A 130 -12.21 -8.34 13.51
C LYS A 130 -12.17 -7.83 12.08
N ILE A 131 -13.35 -7.58 11.51
CA ILE A 131 -13.45 -6.98 10.16
C ILE A 131 -12.77 -5.60 10.15
N GLY A 132 -11.93 -5.37 9.15
CA GLY A 132 -11.12 -4.15 9.02
C GLY A 132 -9.75 -4.24 9.68
N GLU A 133 -9.51 -5.25 10.53
CA GLU A 133 -8.17 -5.57 11.05
C GLU A 133 -7.49 -6.65 10.19
N ALA A 134 -6.17 -6.72 10.25
CA ALA A 134 -5.40 -7.71 9.47
C ALA A 134 -3.99 -7.87 10.03
N LEU A 135 -3.28 -8.90 9.61
CA LEU A 135 -1.83 -8.95 9.73
C LEU A 135 -1.23 -8.28 8.49
N TYR A 136 -0.59 -7.13 8.68
CA TYR A 136 0.13 -6.43 7.62
C TYR A 136 1.50 -7.03 7.43
N LEU A 137 1.82 -7.39 6.20
CA LEU A 137 3.07 -8.00 5.79
C LEU A 137 3.91 -6.98 5.02
N ARG A 138 5.17 -6.82 5.40
CA ARG A 138 6.13 -5.89 4.79
C ARG A 138 7.31 -6.64 4.21
N PRO A 139 7.19 -7.21 3.01
CA PRO A 139 8.35 -7.61 2.22
C PRO A 139 9.17 -6.38 1.82
N PHE A 140 10.49 -6.47 1.90
CA PHE A 140 11.39 -5.43 1.38
C PHE A 140 12.73 -6.02 1.00
N MET A 141 13.46 -5.33 0.16
CA MET A 141 14.79 -5.72 -0.29
C MET A 141 15.70 -4.52 -0.27
N ILE A 142 16.89 -4.72 0.25
CA ILE A 142 17.93 -3.69 0.38
C ILE A 142 19.23 -4.14 -0.29
N ALA A 143 19.95 -3.20 -0.91
CA ALA A 143 21.31 -3.42 -1.39
C ALA A 143 22.27 -3.52 -0.22
N THR A 144 22.91 -4.68 -0.05
CA THR A 144 23.76 -5.00 1.13
C THR A 144 25.25 -5.08 0.80
N GLU A 145 25.66 -4.77 -0.41
CA GLU A 145 27.07 -4.65 -0.73
C GLU A 145 27.74 -3.52 0.07
N VAL A 146 28.93 -3.78 0.60
CA VAL A 146 29.73 -2.81 1.34
C VAL A 146 30.64 -2.06 0.36
N GLY A 147 30.45 -0.75 0.25
CA GLY A 147 31.24 0.11 -0.62
C GLY A 147 30.53 1.41 -0.99
N LEU A 148 31.29 2.44 -1.35
CA LEU A 148 30.79 3.78 -1.68
C LEU A 148 30.76 4.04 -3.21
N GLY A 149 30.90 3.01 -4.04
CA GLY A 149 30.80 3.15 -5.49
C GLY A 149 29.34 3.26 -5.94
N VAL A 150 29.03 4.26 -6.79
CA VAL A 150 27.67 4.44 -7.34
C VAL A 150 27.47 3.48 -8.52
N ARG A 151 26.94 2.31 -8.25
CA ARG A 151 26.60 1.28 -9.24
C ARG A 151 25.54 0.33 -8.68
N PRO A 152 24.87 -0.47 -9.51
CA PRO A 152 24.02 -1.56 -9.04
C PRO A 152 24.79 -2.47 -8.07
N SER A 153 24.15 -2.84 -6.97
CA SER A 153 24.75 -3.71 -5.95
C SER A 153 24.82 -5.15 -6.43
N ASN A 154 25.95 -5.82 -6.17
CA ASN A 154 26.12 -7.26 -6.43
C ASN A 154 25.64 -8.14 -5.27
N LYS A 155 25.11 -7.52 -4.20
CA LYS A 155 24.52 -8.21 -3.06
C LYS A 155 23.24 -7.54 -2.62
N ALA A 156 22.24 -8.32 -2.32
CA ALA A 156 20.97 -7.85 -1.79
C ALA A 156 20.44 -8.78 -0.71
N THR A 157 19.69 -8.24 0.22
CA THR A 157 19.00 -9.00 1.24
C THR A 157 17.51 -8.73 1.13
N TYR A 158 16.73 -9.78 0.91
CA TYR A 158 15.28 -9.77 1.06
C TYR A 158 14.90 -10.04 2.50
N LEU A 159 13.91 -9.28 2.99
CA LEU A 159 13.37 -9.41 4.33
C LEU A 159 11.85 -9.36 4.28
N LEU A 160 11.21 -10.08 5.20
CA LEU A 160 9.77 -10.03 5.40
C LEU A 160 9.48 -9.94 6.90
N ILE A 161 8.81 -8.86 7.29
CA ILE A 161 8.32 -8.65 8.66
C ILE A 161 6.82 -8.50 8.68
N ALA A 162 6.18 -8.72 9.82
CA ALA A 162 4.74 -8.64 9.96
C ALA A 162 4.33 -7.88 11.22
N THR A 163 3.16 -7.22 11.15
CA THR A 163 2.59 -6.40 12.24
C THR A 163 1.07 -6.50 12.22
N PRO A 164 0.40 -6.77 13.35
CA PRO A 164 -1.05 -6.65 13.41
C PRO A 164 -1.45 -5.19 13.24
N VAL A 165 -2.51 -4.93 12.47
CA VAL A 165 -2.98 -3.57 12.19
C VAL A 165 -4.49 -3.47 12.33
N GLY A 166 -4.95 -2.30 12.81
CA GLY A 166 -6.33 -1.86 12.76
C GLY A 166 -6.61 -0.99 11.54
N ALA A 167 -7.71 -0.24 11.59
CA ALA A 167 -8.03 0.74 10.56
C ALA A 167 -6.95 1.86 10.52
N TYR A 168 -6.45 2.18 9.33
CA TYR A 168 -5.43 3.21 9.14
C TYR A 168 -6.00 4.63 9.33
N PHE A 169 -7.21 4.87 8.83
CA PHE A 169 -8.02 6.06 9.11
C PHE A 169 -9.35 5.64 9.73
N ASP A 170 -9.97 6.54 10.47
CA ASP A 170 -11.34 6.36 10.93
C ASP A 170 -12.28 6.32 9.71
N PRO A 171 -12.90 5.18 9.38
CA PRO A 171 -13.70 5.06 8.17
C PRO A 171 -15.02 5.85 8.22
N SER A 172 -15.38 6.34 9.38
CA SER A 172 -16.58 7.18 9.56
C SER A 172 -16.34 8.65 9.22
N LYS A 173 -15.08 9.04 8.93
CA LYS A 173 -14.69 10.42 8.65
C LYS A 173 -14.03 10.51 7.27
N ALA A 174 -14.36 11.55 6.55
CA ALA A 174 -13.63 11.91 5.35
C ALA A 174 -12.40 12.75 5.72
N VAL A 175 -11.28 12.49 5.03
CA VAL A 175 -10.03 13.25 5.22
C VAL A 175 -10.02 14.55 4.43
N SER A 176 -9.24 15.51 4.92
CA SER A 176 -8.92 16.75 4.22
C SER A 176 -7.56 16.65 3.53
N VAL A 177 -7.44 17.23 2.33
CA VAL A 177 -6.22 17.12 1.54
C VAL A 177 -5.70 18.49 1.10
N TRP A 178 -4.37 18.61 1.03
CA TRP A 178 -3.66 19.75 0.45
C TRP A 178 -3.13 19.39 -0.92
N ILE A 179 -3.54 20.09 -1.98
CA ILE A 179 -2.99 19.92 -3.32
C ILE A 179 -1.67 20.66 -3.40
N SER A 180 -0.56 19.91 -3.52
CA SER A 180 0.78 20.47 -3.60
C SER A 180 1.05 20.97 -5.02
N THR A 181 1.27 22.28 -5.15
CA THR A 181 1.68 22.94 -6.40
C THR A 181 3.18 23.22 -6.43
N GLU A 182 3.88 23.09 -5.30
CA GLU A 182 5.32 23.36 -5.17
C GLU A 182 6.17 22.12 -5.36
N TYR A 183 5.80 21.03 -4.66
CA TYR A 183 6.54 19.77 -4.66
C TYR A 183 5.87 18.73 -5.55
N VAL A 184 6.67 17.83 -6.12
CA VAL A 184 6.19 16.68 -6.89
C VAL A 184 6.69 15.38 -6.25
N ARG A 185 5.90 14.31 -6.41
CA ARG A 185 6.27 12.98 -5.94
C ARG A 185 7.17 12.24 -6.92
N ALA A 186 6.90 12.39 -8.21
CA ALA A 186 7.55 11.65 -9.29
C ALA A 186 7.55 12.46 -10.59
N ALA A 187 8.39 12.06 -11.52
CA ALA A 187 8.41 12.56 -12.89
C ALA A 187 8.48 11.38 -13.87
N GLN A 188 8.10 11.60 -15.14
CA GLN A 188 8.23 10.58 -16.19
C GLN A 188 9.67 10.13 -16.34
N GLY A 189 9.90 8.82 -16.48
CA GLY A 189 11.23 8.21 -16.51
C GLY A 189 11.91 8.11 -15.14
N GLY A 190 11.31 8.67 -14.08
CA GLY A 190 11.73 8.52 -12.70
C GLY A 190 11.29 7.19 -12.07
N THR A 191 11.23 7.13 -10.75
CA THR A 191 10.90 5.91 -9.98
C THR A 191 9.45 5.82 -9.54
N GLY A 192 8.55 6.68 -10.07
CA GLY A 192 7.17 6.83 -9.60
C GLY A 192 6.34 5.55 -9.57
N GLU A 193 6.52 4.67 -10.55
CA GLU A 193 5.82 3.39 -10.65
C GLU A 193 6.49 2.23 -9.88
N ALA A 194 7.70 2.47 -9.33
CA ALA A 194 8.37 1.52 -8.45
C ALA A 194 7.99 1.81 -6.99
N LYS A 195 7.88 0.77 -6.17
CA LYS A 195 7.62 0.92 -4.75
C LYS A 195 8.93 0.95 -3.97
N CYS A 196 9.55 2.15 -3.92
CA CYS A 196 10.85 2.39 -3.29
C CYS A 196 10.80 3.58 -2.32
N GLY A 197 11.62 3.57 -1.27
CA GLY A 197 11.60 4.57 -0.19
C GLY A 197 11.93 5.99 -0.64
N GLY A 198 12.71 6.13 -1.70
CA GLY A 198 13.00 7.46 -2.28
C GLY A 198 11.75 8.27 -2.65
N ASN A 199 10.72 7.60 -3.20
CA ASN A 199 9.44 8.25 -3.51
C ASN A 199 8.71 8.73 -2.24
N TYR A 200 8.89 8.04 -1.13
CA TYR A 200 8.28 8.40 0.16
C TYR A 200 9.08 9.47 0.88
N ALA A 201 10.40 9.39 0.86
CA ALA A 201 11.27 10.42 1.44
C ALA A 201 11.03 11.80 0.78
N ALA A 202 10.87 11.84 -0.55
CA ALA A 202 10.54 13.05 -1.30
C ALA A 202 9.19 13.66 -0.88
N SER A 203 8.28 12.88 -0.31
CA SER A 203 6.94 13.32 0.09
C SER A 203 6.89 14.06 1.44
N LEU A 204 7.89 13.86 2.30
CA LEU A 204 7.81 14.27 3.71
C LEU A 204 7.68 15.77 3.93
N VAL A 205 8.38 16.58 3.13
CA VAL A 205 8.30 18.05 3.25
C VAL A 205 6.92 18.58 2.86
N ALA A 206 6.34 18.04 1.79
CA ALA A 206 5.00 18.41 1.35
C ALA A 206 3.92 17.93 2.34
N GLN A 207 4.11 16.77 2.95
CA GLN A 207 3.21 16.29 4.01
C GLN A 207 3.25 17.18 5.25
N LYS A 208 4.44 17.66 5.63
CA LYS A 208 4.59 18.66 6.70
C LYS A 208 3.89 19.97 6.35
N ALA A 209 3.99 20.41 5.08
CA ALA A 209 3.28 21.60 4.60
C ALA A 209 1.76 21.40 4.62
N ALA A 210 1.24 20.25 4.20
CA ALA A 210 -0.18 19.91 4.29
C ALA A 210 -0.70 19.94 5.73
N ALA A 211 0.04 19.37 6.67
CA ALA A 211 -0.30 19.40 8.09
C ALA A 211 -0.35 20.85 8.63
N ALA A 212 0.53 21.73 8.20
CA ALA A 212 0.51 23.16 8.56
C ALA A 212 -0.72 23.91 8.02
N GLN A 213 -1.34 23.40 6.94
CA GLN A 213 -2.62 23.89 6.40
C GLN A 213 -3.85 23.22 7.05
N GLY A 214 -3.64 22.39 8.09
CA GLY A 214 -4.69 21.64 8.76
C GLY A 214 -5.28 20.56 7.86
N CYS A 215 -4.49 19.96 6.96
CA CYS A 215 -4.87 18.86 6.11
C CYS A 215 -4.23 17.55 6.58
N ASP A 216 -4.97 16.44 6.40
CA ASP A 216 -4.55 15.11 6.81
C ASP A 216 -3.53 14.51 5.83
N GLN A 217 -3.62 14.88 4.55
CA GLN A 217 -2.78 14.31 3.48
C GLN A 217 -2.47 15.35 2.39
N VAL A 218 -1.45 15.02 1.58
CA VAL A 218 -1.06 15.79 0.39
C VAL A 218 -1.57 15.09 -0.87
N VAL A 219 -2.06 15.84 -1.84
CA VAL A 219 -2.35 15.38 -3.20
C VAL A 219 -1.24 15.86 -4.12
N TRP A 220 -0.77 14.96 -4.96
CA TRP A 220 0.25 15.20 -5.96
C TRP A 220 -0.37 15.51 -7.32
N ILE A 221 0.28 16.41 -8.03
CA ILE A 221 0.02 16.69 -9.44
C ILE A 221 1.28 16.39 -10.25
N ASP A 222 1.10 16.21 -11.55
CA ASP A 222 2.19 15.90 -12.48
C ASP A 222 3.31 16.93 -12.44
N ALA A 223 4.54 16.48 -12.70
CA ALA A 223 5.73 17.30 -12.65
C ALA A 223 5.87 18.26 -13.85
N GLN A 224 5.25 17.93 -14.99
CA GLN A 224 5.48 18.63 -16.26
C GLN A 224 4.55 19.82 -16.45
N GLU A 225 3.23 19.60 -16.35
CA GLU A 225 2.21 20.63 -16.60
C GLU A 225 1.70 21.26 -15.31
N ARG A 226 1.94 20.62 -14.16
CA ARG A 226 1.41 21.02 -12.84
C ARG A 226 -0.11 21.15 -12.81
N LYS A 227 -0.77 20.25 -13.51
CA LYS A 227 -2.19 20.31 -13.80
C LYS A 227 -2.92 19.01 -13.43
N TRP A 228 -2.32 17.85 -13.72
CA TRP A 228 -2.96 16.57 -13.66
C TRP A 228 -2.82 15.92 -12.29
N VAL A 229 -3.95 15.54 -11.70
CA VAL A 229 -3.99 14.85 -10.41
C VAL A 229 -3.40 13.47 -10.54
N GLU A 230 -2.51 13.09 -9.62
CA GLU A 230 -1.84 11.78 -9.62
C GLU A 230 -2.27 10.93 -8.42
N GLU A 231 -1.75 11.19 -7.23
CA GLU A 231 -1.93 10.37 -6.04
C GLU A 231 -2.16 11.23 -4.78
N MET A 232 -2.71 10.63 -3.73
CA MET A 232 -2.83 11.20 -2.38
C MET A 232 -1.85 10.53 -1.42
N GLY A 233 -0.80 11.22 -1.02
CA GLY A 233 0.29 10.61 -0.25
C GLY A 233 0.91 9.43 -1.02
N GLY A 234 0.69 8.20 -0.55
CA GLY A 234 1.07 6.95 -1.24
C GLY A 234 -0.15 6.11 -1.64
N MET A 235 -1.29 6.75 -1.94
CA MET A 235 -2.56 6.12 -2.28
C MET A 235 -3.09 6.61 -3.63
N ASN A 236 -3.73 5.73 -4.39
CA ASN A 236 -4.41 6.13 -5.62
C ASN A 236 -5.73 6.83 -5.32
N LEU A 237 -6.13 7.78 -6.15
CA LEU A 237 -7.37 8.54 -6.03
C LEU A 237 -8.47 8.00 -6.93
N TYR A 238 -9.71 8.21 -6.50
CA TYR A 238 -10.93 7.95 -7.24
C TYR A 238 -11.90 9.10 -7.11
N PHE A 239 -12.66 9.34 -8.16
CA PHE A 239 -13.72 10.34 -8.27
C PHE A 239 -15.02 9.65 -8.71
N VAL A 240 -16.11 9.94 -8.05
CA VAL A 240 -17.43 9.47 -8.47
C VAL A 240 -18.14 10.60 -9.18
N ARG A 241 -18.48 10.41 -10.46
CA ARG A 241 -19.30 11.34 -11.24
C ARG A 241 -20.73 10.84 -11.30
N GLY A 242 -21.67 11.72 -11.05
CA GLY A 242 -23.10 11.38 -11.02
C GLY A 242 -23.53 10.72 -9.72
N LYS A 243 -24.71 10.10 -9.71
CA LYS A 243 -25.35 9.50 -8.52
C LYS A 243 -26.09 8.21 -8.87
N GLY A 244 -26.27 7.35 -7.88
CA GLY A 244 -27.04 6.12 -8.02
C GLY A 244 -26.45 5.17 -9.07
N ALA A 245 -27.29 4.44 -9.77
CA ALA A 245 -26.89 3.41 -10.74
C ALA A 245 -26.17 3.97 -11.99
N ASP A 246 -26.36 5.24 -12.33
CA ASP A 246 -25.71 5.88 -13.48
C ASP A 246 -24.32 6.45 -13.16
N ALA A 247 -23.87 6.34 -11.91
CA ALA A 247 -22.59 6.87 -11.49
C ALA A 247 -21.43 6.20 -12.24
N THR A 248 -20.38 6.99 -12.48
CA THR A 248 -19.12 6.53 -13.04
C THR A 248 -18.01 6.70 -11.98
N VAL A 249 -17.30 5.61 -11.70
CA VAL A 249 -16.14 5.58 -10.80
C VAL A 249 -14.88 5.80 -11.63
N VAL A 250 -14.27 6.96 -11.49
CA VAL A 250 -13.14 7.43 -12.31
C VAL A 250 -11.86 7.46 -11.49
N THR A 251 -10.74 7.04 -12.06
CA THR A 251 -9.43 7.13 -11.43
C THR A 251 -8.40 7.73 -12.40
N PRO A 252 -7.40 8.47 -11.90
CA PRO A 252 -6.31 8.96 -12.74
C PRO A 252 -5.64 7.84 -13.53
N LYS A 253 -5.41 8.09 -14.83
CA LYS A 253 -4.73 7.17 -15.74
C LYS A 253 -3.28 6.96 -15.30
N LEU A 254 -2.79 5.74 -15.41
CA LEU A 254 -1.39 5.41 -15.16
C LEU A 254 -0.51 6.00 -16.27
N THR A 255 0.39 6.90 -15.90
CA THR A 255 1.26 7.67 -16.81
C THR A 255 2.75 7.32 -16.67
N GLY A 256 3.08 6.30 -15.85
CA GLY A 256 4.47 5.95 -15.49
C GLY A 256 4.99 6.72 -14.28
N THR A 257 4.19 7.65 -13.72
CA THR A 257 4.51 8.38 -12.49
C THR A 257 3.71 7.89 -11.29
N LEU A 258 2.55 7.28 -11.52
CA LEU A 258 1.69 6.70 -10.49
C LEU A 258 2.07 5.25 -10.21
N LEU A 259 1.96 4.85 -8.93
CA LEU A 259 2.09 3.44 -8.58
C LEU A 259 0.85 2.67 -9.08
N PRO A 260 1.02 1.56 -9.87
CA PRO A 260 -0.10 0.70 -10.24
C PRO A 260 -0.59 -0.07 -9.00
N GLY A 261 -1.58 0.53 -8.31
CA GLY A 261 -2.09 0.01 -7.05
C GLY A 261 -2.89 -1.28 -7.24
N ILE A 262 -2.62 -2.31 -6.44
CA ILE A 262 -3.39 -3.57 -6.46
C ILE A 262 -4.81 -3.31 -5.95
N THR A 263 -4.95 -2.53 -4.88
CA THR A 263 -6.27 -2.09 -4.40
C THR A 263 -7.00 -1.26 -5.46
N ARG A 264 -6.28 -0.37 -6.18
CA ARG A 264 -6.84 0.40 -7.30
C ARG A 264 -7.44 -0.52 -8.37
N ASP A 265 -6.66 -1.48 -8.84
CA ASP A 265 -7.11 -2.44 -9.84
C ASP A 265 -8.32 -3.28 -9.36
N SER A 266 -8.29 -3.72 -8.10
CA SER A 266 -9.41 -4.44 -7.50
C SER A 266 -10.69 -3.59 -7.41
N ILE A 267 -10.57 -2.30 -7.10
CA ILE A 267 -11.73 -1.38 -7.02
C ILE A 267 -12.39 -1.19 -8.38
N LEU A 268 -11.63 -1.13 -9.48
CA LEU A 268 -12.21 -1.06 -10.83
C LEU A 268 -13.09 -2.29 -11.12
N SER A 269 -12.68 -3.48 -10.68
CA SER A 269 -13.47 -4.70 -10.83
C SER A 269 -14.68 -4.70 -9.90
N VAL A 270 -14.50 -4.40 -8.61
CA VAL A 270 -15.60 -4.33 -7.62
C VAL A 270 -16.66 -3.31 -8.03
N ALA A 271 -16.26 -2.15 -8.55
CA ALA A 271 -17.21 -1.15 -9.01
C ALA A 271 -18.06 -1.66 -10.19
N LYS A 272 -17.46 -2.39 -11.12
CA LYS A 272 -18.18 -3.05 -12.23
C LYS A 272 -19.15 -4.11 -11.73
N ASP A 273 -18.73 -4.95 -10.77
CA ASP A 273 -19.58 -5.99 -10.17
C ASP A 273 -20.79 -5.38 -9.46
N LEU A 274 -20.64 -4.18 -8.89
CA LEU A 274 -21.72 -3.41 -8.29
C LEU A 274 -22.60 -2.67 -9.32
N GLY A 275 -22.31 -2.79 -10.62
CA GLY A 275 -23.08 -2.19 -11.70
C GLY A 275 -22.68 -0.78 -12.08
N TYR A 276 -21.60 -0.23 -11.49
CA TYR A 276 -21.11 1.11 -11.84
C TYR A 276 -20.26 1.10 -13.12
N LYS A 277 -20.33 2.18 -13.88
CA LYS A 277 -19.35 2.44 -14.94
C LYS A 277 -18.00 2.76 -14.33
N THR A 278 -16.93 2.40 -15.02
CA THR A 278 -15.56 2.73 -14.59
C THR A 278 -14.78 3.39 -15.71
N SER A 279 -13.91 4.34 -15.38
CA SER A 279 -13.03 4.99 -16.35
C SER A 279 -11.66 5.30 -15.75
N GLU A 280 -10.65 5.31 -16.60
CA GLU A 280 -9.30 5.75 -16.30
C GLU A 280 -8.99 6.96 -17.18
N GLU A 281 -8.88 8.15 -16.58
CA GLU A 281 -8.81 9.42 -17.29
C GLU A 281 -7.73 10.34 -16.73
N MET A 282 -7.32 11.31 -17.51
CA MET A 282 -6.58 12.46 -17.00
C MET A 282 -7.58 13.41 -16.32
N ILE A 283 -7.37 13.73 -15.06
CA ILE A 283 -8.21 14.62 -14.26
C ILE A 283 -7.36 15.81 -13.83
N SER A 284 -7.74 17.02 -14.24
CA SER A 284 -7.04 18.23 -13.82
C SER A 284 -7.55 18.72 -12.46
N ILE A 285 -6.78 19.61 -11.83
CA ILE A 285 -7.23 20.31 -10.61
C ILE A 285 -8.50 21.13 -10.90
N ASP A 286 -8.58 21.74 -12.09
CA ASP A 286 -9.75 22.52 -12.51
C ASP A 286 -10.96 21.62 -12.70
N ASP A 287 -10.81 20.44 -13.36
CA ASP A 287 -11.89 19.45 -13.47
C ASP A 287 -12.40 19.00 -12.10
N TRP A 288 -11.49 18.81 -11.14
CA TRP A 288 -11.86 18.51 -9.77
C TRP A 288 -12.67 19.63 -9.12
N ARG A 289 -12.12 20.87 -9.13
CA ARG A 289 -12.78 22.03 -8.53
C ARG A 289 -14.16 22.28 -9.14
N ASP A 290 -14.21 22.36 -10.46
CA ASP A 290 -15.42 22.74 -11.20
C ASP A 290 -16.46 21.61 -11.16
N GLY A 291 -16.04 20.34 -11.22
CA GLY A 291 -16.90 19.18 -11.04
C GLY A 291 -17.53 19.08 -9.65
N VAL A 292 -16.80 19.46 -8.59
CA VAL A 292 -17.35 19.57 -7.23
C VAL A 292 -18.33 20.75 -7.16
N ALA A 293 -17.98 21.91 -7.72
CA ALA A 293 -18.82 23.10 -7.69
C ALA A 293 -20.14 22.91 -8.46
N SER A 294 -20.12 22.19 -9.58
CA SER A 294 -21.31 21.86 -10.38
C SER A 294 -22.13 20.72 -9.79
N GLY A 295 -21.58 19.93 -8.87
CA GLY A 295 -22.17 18.70 -8.35
C GLY A 295 -22.06 17.51 -9.32
N GLU A 296 -21.26 17.58 -10.37
CA GLU A 296 -20.91 16.46 -11.23
C GLU A 296 -20.06 15.44 -10.48
N ILE A 297 -19.02 15.89 -9.76
CA ILE A 297 -18.24 15.06 -8.84
C ILE A 297 -18.94 15.05 -7.49
N THR A 298 -19.44 13.90 -7.11
CA THR A 298 -20.28 13.72 -5.92
C THR A 298 -19.56 13.10 -4.74
N GLU A 299 -18.55 12.25 -5.00
CA GLU A 299 -17.75 11.61 -3.98
C GLU A 299 -16.29 11.52 -4.46
N ILE A 300 -15.36 11.55 -3.51
CA ILE A 300 -13.94 11.33 -3.77
C ILE A 300 -13.39 10.42 -2.69
N PHE A 301 -12.50 9.51 -3.07
CA PHE A 301 -11.82 8.65 -2.12
C PHE A 301 -10.41 8.28 -2.60
N ALA A 302 -9.57 7.92 -1.66
CA ALA A 302 -8.27 7.32 -1.94
C ALA A 302 -8.27 5.84 -1.54
N CYS A 303 -7.38 5.05 -2.14
CA CYS A 303 -7.27 3.64 -1.83
C CYS A 303 -5.81 3.15 -1.77
N GLY A 304 -5.59 2.15 -0.94
CA GLY A 304 -4.31 1.47 -0.80
C GLY A 304 -4.40 0.32 0.18
N THR A 305 -3.39 -0.53 0.25
CA THR A 305 -3.40 -1.73 1.11
C THR A 305 -3.62 -1.38 2.59
N ALA A 306 -2.99 -0.32 3.10
CA ALA A 306 -3.10 0.06 4.51
C ALA A 306 -4.51 0.57 4.84
N ALA A 307 -5.00 1.52 4.06
CA ALA A 307 -6.24 2.25 4.32
C ALA A 307 -7.48 1.56 3.74
N VAL A 308 -7.32 0.62 2.81
CA VAL A 308 -8.36 0.02 1.95
C VAL A 308 -9.03 1.09 1.10
N VAL A 309 -9.98 1.85 1.66
CA VAL A 309 -10.63 3.02 1.05
C VAL A 309 -10.76 4.10 2.10
N SER A 310 -10.33 5.32 1.79
CA SER A 310 -10.41 6.52 2.64
C SER A 310 -11.19 7.60 1.91
N PRO A 311 -12.38 7.99 2.39
CA PRO A 311 -13.15 9.10 1.81
C PRO A 311 -12.39 10.42 1.91
N VAL A 312 -12.53 11.29 0.88
CA VAL A 312 -11.96 12.64 0.84
C VAL A 312 -13.10 13.65 0.82
N GLY A 313 -13.23 14.43 1.90
CA GLY A 313 -14.33 15.39 2.07
C GLY A 313 -13.97 16.80 1.65
N GLN A 314 -12.71 17.19 1.76
CA GLN A 314 -12.26 18.56 1.52
C GLN A 314 -10.91 18.56 0.80
N ALA A 315 -10.76 19.45 -0.17
CA ALA A 315 -9.50 19.78 -0.78
C ALA A 315 -9.16 21.27 -0.58
N LYS A 316 -7.90 21.56 -0.29
CA LYS A 316 -7.34 22.90 -0.17
C LYS A 316 -6.14 23.04 -1.09
N SER A 317 -5.95 24.25 -1.62
CA SER A 317 -4.77 24.62 -2.40
C SER A 317 -4.54 26.14 -2.29
N THR A 318 -3.53 26.64 -2.97
CA THR A 318 -3.32 28.10 -3.14
C THR A 318 -4.46 28.77 -3.91
N MET A 319 -5.28 28.02 -4.63
CA MET A 319 -6.45 28.51 -5.40
C MET A 319 -7.73 28.57 -4.57
N GLY A 320 -7.73 28.08 -3.34
CA GLY A 320 -8.89 28.08 -2.45
C GLY A 320 -9.18 26.73 -1.80
N THR A 321 -10.39 26.62 -1.29
CA THR A 321 -10.91 25.42 -0.60
C THR A 321 -12.24 25.02 -1.20
N TRP A 322 -12.43 23.75 -1.43
CA TRP A 322 -13.72 23.20 -1.88
C TRP A 322 -14.06 21.91 -1.15
N VAL A 323 -15.33 21.69 -0.92
CA VAL A 323 -15.88 20.56 -0.16
C VAL A 323 -16.69 19.68 -1.10
N THR A 324 -16.40 18.38 -1.15
CA THR A 324 -17.11 17.42 -1.97
C THR A 324 -18.39 17.00 -1.25
N GLY A 325 -19.54 17.15 -1.88
CA GLY A 325 -20.83 16.85 -1.27
C GLY A 325 -21.07 17.66 0.02
N ASP A 326 -21.33 16.97 1.09
CA ASP A 326 -21.47 17.51 2.45
C ASP A 326 -20.19 17.36 3.30
N GLY A 327 -19.10 16.91 2.69
CA GLY A 327 -17.83 16.64 3.36
C GLY A 327 -17.78 15.31 4.10
N GLN A 328 -18.81 14.47 3.97
CA GLN A 328 -18.91 13.17 4.62
C GLN A 328 -18.56 12.00 3.66
N PRO A 329 -18.34 10.79 4.18
CA PRO A 329 -18.16 9.59 3.36
C PRO A 329 -19.37 9.34 2.44
N GLY A 330 -19.13 9.22 1.13
CA GLY A 330 -20.17 9.00 0.16
C GLY A 330 -20.71 7.56 0.14
N VAL A 331 -21.93 7.39 -0.32
CA VAL A 331 -22.64 6.09 -0.33
C VAL A 331 -21.93 5.07 -1.23
N ILE A 332 -21.52 5.49 -2.44
CA ILE A 332 -20.86 4.61 -3.41
C ILE A 332 -19.45 4.22 -2.89
N THR A 333 -18.72 5.19 -2.35
CA THR A 333 -17.44 4.98 -1.69
C THR A 333 -17.53 3.91 -0.60
N MET A 334 -18.53 4.02 0.27
CA MET A 334 -18.71 3.07 1.38
C MET A 334 -19.20 1.71 0.91
N GLN A 335 -20.01 1.65 -0.14
CA GLN A 335 -20.42 0.39 -0.76
C GLN A 335 -19.21 -0.36 -1.35
N ILE A 336 -18.37 0.32 -2.14
CA ILE A 336 -17.13 -0.26 -2.68
C ILE A 336 -16.21 -0.75 -1.55
N ARG A 337 -16.02 0.08 -0.53
CA ARG A 337 -15.19 -0.27 0.64
C ARG A 337 -15.70 -1.53 1.34
N ASN A 338 -16.98 -1.59 1.64
CA ASN A 338 -17.57 -2.70 2.38
C ASN A 338 -17.56 -4.00 1.56
N THR A 339 -17.79 -3.91 0.25
CA THR A 339 -17.69 -5.05 -0.67
C THR A 339 -16.27 -5.58 -0.72
N LEU A 340 -15.26 -4.71 -0.90
CA LEU A 340 -13.86 -5.13 -0.94
C LEU A 340 -13.42 -5.77 0.40
N LEU A 341 -13.77 -5.18 1.54
CA LEU A 341 -13.51 -5.75 2.86
C LEU A 341 -14.22 -7.10 3.04
N GLY A 342 -15.46 -7.20 2.58
CA GLY A 342 -16.22 -8.45 2.63
C GLY A 342 -15.55 -9.58 1.85
N ILE A 343 -15.03 -9.28 0.66
CA ILE A 343 -14.23 -10.25 -0.12
C ILE A 343 -12.96 -10.62 0.64
N GLN A 344 -12.19 -9.63 1.13
CA GLN A 344 -10.94 -9.86 1.86
C GLN A 344 -11.11 -10.72 3.11
N HIS A 345 -12.22 -10.56 3.83
CA HIS A 345 -12.56 -11.32 5.03
C HIS A 345 -13.43 -12.56 4.77
N GLY A 346 -13.72 -12.89 3.50
CA GLY A 346 -14.52 -14.07 3.12
C GLY A 346 -15.99 -14.00 3.51
N THR A 347 -16.53 -12.82 3.87
CA THR A 347 -17.97 -12.63 4.15
C THR A 347 -18.78 -12.34 2.88
N ILE A 348 -18.12 -11.98 1.80
CA ILE A 348 -18.66 -11.86 0.44
C ILE A 348 -17.85 -12.82 -0.44
N ALA A 349 -18.54 -13.50 -1.36
CA ALA A 349 -17.93 -14.47 -2.25
C ALA A 349 -16.83 -13.83 -3.13
N ASP A 350 -15.69 -14.48 -3.23
CA ASP A 350 -14.60 -14.10 -4.11
C ASP A 350 -14.85 -14.67 -5.52
N THR A 351 -15.43 -13.88 -6.39
CA THR A 351 -15.70 -14.25 -7.79
C THR A 351 -14.52 -14.07 -8.73
N HIS A 352 -13.42 -13.48 -8.21
CA HIS A 352 -12.22 -13.16 -8.98
C HIS A 352 -11.03 -14.07 -8.69
N ASN A 353 -11.15 -15.01 -7.73
CA ASN A 353 -10.04 -15.84 -7.23
C ASN A 353 -8.87 -15.00 -6.69
N TRP A 354 -9.18 -13.95 -5.95
CA TRP A 354 -8.18 -13.07 -5.33
C TRP A 354 -7.65 -13.59 -3.98
N LEU A 355 -8.43 -14.45 -3.32
CA LEU A 355 -8.04 -15.03 -2.05
C LEU A 355 -7.14 -16.24 -2.25
N HIS A 356 -5.95 -16.16 -1.69
CA HIS A 356 -4.98 -17.25 -1.63
C HIS A 356 -5.00 -17.83 -0.23
N LYS A 357 -5.52 -19.05 -0.09
CA LYS A 357 -5.63 -19.74 1.21
C LYS A 357 -4.26 -20.15 1.72
N VAL A 358 -3.98 -19.82 3.01
CA VAL A 358 -2.74 -20.18 3.71
C VAL A 358 -2.99 -21.27 4.75
N LEU A 359 -4.08 -21.14 5.52
CA LEU A 359 -4.55 -22.10 6.53
C LEU A 359 -6.03 -22.35 6.40
#